data_fd42e6a94caf2d807a283df239eccb7a
#
_entry.id   fd42e6a94caf2d807a283df239eccb7a
#
_cell.length_a   1.000
_cell.length_b   1.000
_cell.length_c   1.000
_cell.angle_alpha   90.00
_cell.angle_beta   90.00
_cell.angle_gamma   90.00
#
_symmetry.space_group_name_H-M   'P 1'
#
loop_
_entity.id
_entity.type
_entity.pdbx_description
1 polymer ?
#
loop_
_entity_poly.entity_id
_entity_poly.type
_entity_poly.pdbx_seq_one_letter_code
_entity_poly.pdbx_strand_id
1 'polypeptide(L)'
;IPIIRPLNSSLTADEIDEITGILNGTTNYMLSKMFYEGADYDTVLKEAQANGYAERNPEADVEGYDACRKIAILSSLISGQQVDFEDIYCEGITKITVEDMKYAKAMGTTIKLLASSRRYAGNRLHAIVAPCMLYPEHPLYNVNDVFNAIFVHGNVLGDCLLYTSDAA
;
A
#
# COMPACT_ATOMS: atom_id res chain seq x y z
N ILE A 1 -1.44 7.19 -8.71
CA ILE A 1 -0.01 7.53 -8.90
C ILE A 1 0.37 7.24 -10.34
N PRO A 2 1.05 8.16 -11.04
CA PRO A 2 1.47 7.95 -12.43
C PRO A 2 2.73 7.06 -12.52
N ILE A 3 2.69 5.85 -11.97
CA ILE A 3 3.83 4.93 -11.85
C ILE A 3 4.14 4.17 -13.15
N ILE A 4 3.13 3.87 -13.98
CA ILE A 4 3.32 3.05 -15.18
C ILE A 4 4.31 3.68 -16.15
N ARG A 5 4.22 5.00 -16.37
CA ARG A 5 5.14 5.70 -17.26
C ARG A 5 6.58 5.70 -16.73
N PRO A 6 6.87 6.06 -15.47
CA PRO A 6 8.21 5.89 -14.89
C PRO A 6 8.77 4.47 -15.01
N LEU A 7 7.98 3.43 -14.72
CA LEU A 7 8.42 2.04 -14.88
C LEU A 7 8.84 1.73 -16.33
N ASN A 8 8.05 2.21 -17.31
CA ASN A 8 8.28 1.90 -18.71
C ASN A 8 9.30 2.81 -19.39
N SER A 9 9.67 3.95 -18.80
CA SER A 9 10.60 4.90 -19.45
C SER A 9 11.84 5.18 -18.61
N SER A 10 11.68 5.54 -17.35
CA SER A 10 12.81 5.95 -16.50
C SER A 10 13.53 4.77 -15.88
N LEU A 11 12.84 3.65 -15.67
CA LEU A 11 13.38 2.43 -15.07
C LEU A 11 13.52 1.28 -16.08
N THR A 12 13.44 1.57 -17.39
CA THR A 12 13.46 0.55 -18.46
C THR A 12 14.78 -0.25 -18.52
N ALA A 13 15.89 0.34 -18.09
CA ALA A 13 17.20 -0.31 -18.06
C ALA A 13 17.48 -1.07 -16.77
N ASP A 14 16.52 -1.05 -15.84
CA ASP A 14 16.65 -1.65 -14.51
C ASP A 14 15.81 -2.93 -14.41
N GLU A 15 16.33 -3.93 -13.72
CA GLU A 15 15.54 -5.07 -13.29
C GLU A 15 14.96 -4.75 -11.91
N ILE A 16 13.64 -4.63 -11.86
CA ILE A 16 12.93 -4.32 -10.62
C ILE A 16 12.79 -5.59 -9.79
N ASP A 17 13.37 -5.58 -8.59
CA ASP A 17 13.32 -6.67 -7.64
C ASP A 17 12.16 -6.55 -6.66
N GLU A 18 11.79 -5.31 -6.32
CA GLU A 18 10.71 -5.05 -5.37
C GLU A 18 9.91 -3.80 -5.75
N ILE A 19 8.58 -3.92 -5.65
CA ILE A 19 7.65 -2.80 -5.60
C ILE A 19 6.82 -2.95 -4.33
N THR A 20 6.83 -1.93 -3.48
CA THR A 20 6.00 -1.88 -2.28
C THR A 20 5.34 -0.51 -2.20
N GLY A 21 4.02 -0.47 -1.95
CA GLY A 21 3.31 0.79 -1.96
C GLY A 21 2.10 0.86 -1.05
N ILE A 22 1.77 2.10 -0.69
CA ILE A 22 0.46 2.51 -0.18
C ILE A 22 -0.34 2.94 -1.40
N LEU A 23 -1.22 2.05 -1.88
CA LEU A 23 -1.90 2.18 -3.17
C LEU A 23 -3.36 2.62 -3.05
N ASN A 24 -3.86 2.81 -1.82
CA ASN A 24 -5.24 3.21 -1.55
C ASN A 24 -5.26 4.33 -0.50
N GLY A 25 -5.74 5.51 -0.91
CA GLY A 25 -5.78 6.71 -0.06
C GLY A 25 -6.80 6.59 1.07
N THR A 26 -7.96 5.97 0.83
CA THR A 26 -9.02 5.77 1.82
C THR A 26 -8.52 4.99 3.03
N THR A 27 -7.90 3.84 2.79
CA THR A 27 -7.36 3.00 3.88
C THR A 27 -6.19 3.66 4.59
N ASN A 28 -5.33 4.39 3.87
CA ASN A 28 -4.24 5.13 4.50
C ASN A 28 -4.76 6.27 5.38
N TYR A 29 -5.78 7.00 4.93
CA TYR A 29 -6.47 8.00 5.73
C TYR A 29 -7.04 7.39 7.01
N MET A 30 -7.79 6.29 6.88
CA MET A 30 -8.40 5.61 8.02
C MET A 30 -7.37 5.15 9.05
N LEU A 31 -6.32 4.45 8.61
CA LEU A 31 -5.24 3.99 9.50
C LEU A 31 -4.49 5.15 10.15
N SER A 32 -4.28 6.28 9.43
CA SER A 32 -3.65 7.48 9.98
C SER A 32 -4.50 8.08 11.10
N LYS A 33 -5.80 8.23 10.90
CA LYS A 33 -6.74 8.73 11.92
C LYS A 33 -6.78 7.81 13.15
N MET A 34 -6.92 6.51 12.94
CA MET A 34 -6.90 5.54 14.04
C MET A 34 -5.59 5.63 14.83
N PHE A 35 -4.46 5.78 14.13
CA PHE A 35 -3.15 5.86 14.77
C PHE A 35 -2.94 7.16 15.55
N TYR A 36 -3.18 8.32 14.95
CA TYR A 36 -2.86 9.61 15.56
C TYR A 36 -3.91 10.09 16.55
N GLU A 37 -5.19 9.88 16.26
CA GLU A 37 -6.31 10.36 17.06
C GLU A 37 -6.87 9.30 18.02
N GLY A 38 -6.53 8.03 17.84
CA GLY A 38 -7.03 6.92 18.65
C GLY A 38 -8.51 6.62 18.43
N ALA A 39 -9.04 7.07 17.29
CA ALA A 39 -10.43 6.82 16.91
C ALA A 39 -10.62 5.34 16.48
N ASP A 40 -11.83 4.81 16.70
CA ASP A 40 -12.18 3.47 16.27
C ASP A 40 -12.50 3.41 14.77
N TYR A 41 -12.45 2.20 14.21
CA TYR A 41 -12.65 1.94 12.79
C TYR A 41 -13.98 2.50 12.27
N ASP A 42 -15.10 2.25 12.97
CA ASP A 42 -16.43 2.65 12.51
C ASP A 42 -16.61 4.17 12.50
N THR A 43 -16.03 4.86 13.48
CA THR A 43 -16.03 6.33 13.56
C THR A 43 -15.26 6.92 12.39
N VAL A 44 -14.06 6.40 12.12
CA VAL A 44 -13.20 6.90 11.04
C VAL A 44 -13.79 6.58 9.66
N LEU A 45 -14.43 5.41 9.50
CA LEU A 45 -15.11 5.07 8.24
C LEU A 45 -16.23 6.07 7.93
N LYS A 46 -17.06 6.41 8.91
CA LYS A 46 -18.12 7.41 8.75
C LYS A 46 -17.56 8.78 8.39
N GLU A 47 -16.46 9.17 9.01
CA GLU A 47 -15.77 10.43 8.70
C GLU A 47 -15.22 10.40 7.27
N ALA A 48 -14.57 9.32 6.86
CA ALA A 48 -14.08 9.14 5.49
C ALA A 48 -15.21 9.23 4.45
N GLN A 49 -16.37 8.64 4.75
CA GLN A 49 -17.56 8.73 3.89
C GLN A 49 -18.12 10.16 3.84
N ALA A 50 -18.19 10.86 4.97
CA ALA A 50 -18.65 12.24 5.04
C ALA A 50 -17.75 13.21 4.26
N ASN A 51 -16.45 12.95 4.26
CA ASN A 51 -15.44 13.71 3.53
C ASN A 51 -15.33 13.32 2.02
N GLY A 52 -16.05 12.30 1.58
CA GLY A 52 -16.01 11.81 0.19
C GLY A 52 -14.79 10.94 -0.15
N TYR A 53 -14.00 10.53 0.85
CA TYR A 53 -12.85 9.64 0.65
C TYR A 53 -13.25 8.16 0.54
N ALA A 54 -14.36 7.77 1.17
CA ALA A 54 -14.91 6.43 1.06
C ALA A 54 -16.30 6.47 0.44
N GLU A 55 -16.59 5.52 -0.44
CA GLU A 55 -17.92 5.32 -1.00
C GLU A 55 -18.89 4.72 0.05
N ARG A 56 -20.19 4.70 -0.28
CA ARG A 56 -21.20 4.07 0.58
C ARG A 56 -20.94 2.57 0.77
N ASN A 57 -20.43 1.89 -0.26
CA ASN A 57 -19.93 0.52 -0.16
C ASN A 57 -18.40 0.54 -0.28
N PRO A 58 -17.66 0.64 0.83
CA PRO A 58 -16.22 0.80 0.83
C PRO A 58 -15.45 -0.53 0.74
N GLU A 59 -16.13 -1.66 0.50
CA GLU A 59 -15.57 -3.01 0.56
C GLU A 59 -14.29 -3.16 -0.28
N ALA A 60 -14.30 -2.61 -1.50
CA ALA A 60 -13.13 -2.70 -2.39
C ALA A 60 -11.88 -2.04 -1.79
N ASP A 61 -12.07 -0.98 -1.00
CA ASP A 61 -10.98 -0.27 -0.32
C ASP A 61 -10.58 -1.01 0.96
N VAL A 62 -11.54 -1.17 1.88
CA VAL A 62 -11.24 -1.62 3.25
C VAL A 62 -10.84 -3.10 3.35
N GLU A 63 -11.28 -3.94 2.41
CA GLU A 63 -10.83 -5.34 2.29
C GLU A 63 -9.55 -5.47 1.45
N GLY A 64 -9.01 -4.36 0.90
CA GLY A 64 -7.75 -4.33 0.18
C GLY A 64 -7.82 -4.75 -1.29
N TYR A 65 -9.02 -5.02 -1.84
CA TYR A 65 -9.18 -5.53 -3.20
C TYR A 65 -8.72 -4.52 -4.26
N ASP A 66 -8.90 -3.23 -4.05
CA ASP A 66 -8.39 -2.19 -4.93
C ASP A 66 -6.85 -2.21 -4.97
N ALA A 67 -6.21 -2.24 -3.81
CA ALA A 67 -4.75 -2.35 -3.70
C ALA A 67 -4.22 -3.65 -4.32
N CYS A 68 -4.98 -4.75 -4.16
CA CYS A 68 -4.65 -6.07 -4.73
C CYS A 68 -4.66 -6.03 -6.27
N ARG A 69 -5.69 -5.46 -6.89
CA ARG A 69 -5.75 -5.30 -8.35
C ARG A 69 -4.61 -4.41 -8.87
N LYS A 70 -4.31 -3.33 -8.15
CA LYS A 70 -3.21 -2.42 -8.52
C LYS A 70 -1.84 -3.11 -8.44
N ILE A 71 -1.56 -3.87 -7.38
CA ILE A 71 -0.27 -4.58 -7.28
C ILE A 71 -0.16 -5.72 -8.29
N ALA A 72 -1.27 -6.39 -8.67
CA ALA A 72 -1.27 -7.38 -9.74
C ALA A 72 -0.82 -6.77 -11.08
N ILE A 73 -1.34 -5.58 -11.42
CA ILE A 73 -0.91 -4.85 -12.62
C ILE A 73 0.57 -4.50 -12.57
N LEU A 74 1.04 -3.96 -11.43
CA LEU A 74 2.46 -3.59 -11.27
C LEU A 74 3.36 -4.83 -11.31
N SER A 75 2.95 -5.92 -10.68
CA SER A 75 3.65 -7.20 -10.72
C SER A 75 3.78 -7.74 -12.14
N SER A 76 2.72 -7.65 -12.91
CA SER A 76 2.73 -8.07 -14.33
C SER A 76 3.69 -7.23 -15.17
N LEU A 77 3.73 -5.92 -14.92
CA LEU A 77 4.63 -5.00 -15.65
C LEU A 77 6.10 -5.29 -15.36
N ILE A 78 6.48 -5.54 -14.11
CA ILE A 78 7.89 -5.76 -13.74
C ILE A 78 8.38 -7.17 -14.06
N SER A 79 7.48 -8.17 -14.08
CA SER A 79 7.85 -9.56 -14.36
C SER A 79 7.75 -9.93 -15.84
N GLY A 80 7.02 -9.14 -16.63
CA GLY A 80 6.68 -9.50 -18.02
C GLY A 80 5.73 -10.70 -18.13
N GLN A 81 5.12 -11.12 -17.02
CA GLN A 81 4.18 -12.24 -16.94
C GLN A 81 2.83 -11.74 -16.41
N GLN A 82 1.74 -12.34 -16.85
CA GLN A 82 0.44 -12.04 -16.27
C GLN A 82 0.38 -12.56 -14.83
N VAL A 83 0.06 -11.68 -13.91
CA VAL A 83 -0.21 -11.98 -12.49
C VAL A 83 -1.70 -11.77 -12.24
N ASP A 84 -2.40 -12.81 -11.84
CA ASP A 84 -3.81 -12.71 -11.49
C ASP A 84 -3.93 -12.20 -10.05
N PHE A 85 -4.85 -11.28 -9.82
CA PHE A 85 -5.07 -10.74 -8.47
C PHE A 85 -5.70 -11.78 -7.53
N GLU A 86 -6.38 -12.81 -8.07
CA GLU A 86 -6.95 -13.91 -7.28
C GLU A 86 -5.87 -14.81 -6.65
N ASP A 87 -4.67 -14.84 -7.22
CA ASP A 87 -3.53 -15.57 -6.69
C ASP A 87 -2.74 -14.80 -5.61
N ILE A 88 -3.10 -13.53 -5.35
CA ILE A 88 -2.42 -12.67 -4.39
C ILE A 88 -3.12 -12.78 -3.03
N TYR A 89 -2.36 -13.08 -1.98
CA TYR A 89 -2.90 -12.98 -0.62
C TYR A 89 -3.33 -11.55 -0.33
N CYS A 90 -4.58 -11.38 0.07
CA CYS A 90 -5.16 -10.08 0.33
C CYS A 90 -5.86 -10.07 1.69
N GLU A 91 -5.40 -9.18 2.58
CA GLU A 91 -6.03 -8.88 3.85
C GLU A 91 -6.23 -7.38 3.99
N GLY A 92 -7.47 -6.97 4.28
CA GLY A 92 -7.85 -5.57 4.47
C GLY A 92 -7.60 -5.06 5.89
N ILE A 93 -8.19 -3.89 6.18
CA ILE A 93 -8.01 -3.19 7.46
C ILE A 93 -9.17 -3.37 8.43
N THR A 94 -10.21 -4.10 8.05
CA THR A 94 -11.46 -4.24 8.82
C THR A 94 -11.28 -4.89 10.19
N LYS A 95 -10.21 -5.64 10.38
CA LYS A 95 -9.88 -6.31 11.64
C LYS A 95 -8.92 -5.50 12.53
N ILE A 96 -8.40 -4.38 12.04
CA ILE A 96 -7.46 -3.54 12.81
C ILE A 96 -8.23 -2.78 13.89
N THR A 97 -7.76 -2.89 15.11
CA THR A 97 -8.38 -2.32 16.30
C THR A 97 -7.59 -1.14 16.86
N VAL A 98 -8.23 -0.39 17.77
CA VAL A 98 -7.55 0.66 18.55
C VAL A 98 -6.42 0.09 19.41
N GLU A 99 -6.59 -1.14 19.89
CA GLU A 99 -5.57 -1.86 20.66
C GLU A 99 -4.33 -2.13 19.81
N ASP A 100 -4.50 -2.57 18.56
CA ASP A 100 -3.38 -2.78 17.63
C ASP A 100 -2.59 -1.49 17.40
N MET A 101 -3.30 -0.34 17.28
CA MET A 101 -2.67 0.97 17.16
C MET A 101 -1.87 1.36 18.41
N LYS A 102 -2.37 1.04 19.61
CA LYS A 102 -1.63 1.27 20.86
C LYS A 102 -0.37 0.40 20.95
N TYR A 103 -0.46 -0.87 20.57
CA TYR A 103 0.70 -1.76 20.52
C TYR A 103 1.73 -1.28 19.49
N ALA A 104 1.30 -0.90 18.29
CA ALA A 104 2.19 -0.34 17.28
C ALA A 104 2.93 0.89 17.80
N LYS A 105 2.23 1.83 18.45
CA LYS A 105 2.85 3.00 19.10
C LYS A 105 3.86 2.61 20.17
N ALA A 106 3.51 1.67 21.04
CA ALA A 106 4.41 1.20 22.12
C ALA A 106 5.69 0.54 21.56
N MET A 107 5.60 -0.06 20.37
CA MET A 107 6.74 -0.64 19.65
C MET A 107 7.51 0.36 18.79
N GLY A 108 7.11 1.64 18.75
CA GLY A 108 7.71 2.67 17.90
C GLY A 108 7.43 2.49 16.40
N THR A 109 6.36 1.79 16.05
CA THR A 109 5.95 1.50 14.67
C THR A 109 4.65 2.22 14.31
N THR A 110 4.31 2.22 13.03
CA THR A 110 2.96 2.57 12.51
C THR A 110 2.39 1.42 11.72
N ILE A 111 1.06 1.37 11.56
CA ILE A 111 0.38 0.37 10.73
C ILE A 111 -0.01 1.00 9.40
N LYS A 112 0.36 0.36 8.29
CA LYS A 112 -0.01 0.74 6.93
C LYS A 112 -0.55 -0.47 6.16
N LEU A 113 -1.54 -0.26 5.29
CA LEU A 113 -1.93 -1.27 4.31
C LEU A 113 -0.91 -1.24 3.16
N LEU A 114 -0.05 -2.23 3.11
CA LEU A 114 0.96 -2.34 2.05
C LEU A 114 0.53 -3.33 0.98
N ALA A 115 0.72 -2.94 -0.26
CA ALA A 115 0.71 -3.82 -1.42
C ALA A 115 2.16 -4.01 -1.86
N SER A 116 2.67 -5.23 -1.80
CA SER A 116 4.07 -5.54 -2.08
C SER A 116 4.18 -6.64 -3.13
N SER A 117 5.15 -6.52 -4.02
CA SER A 117 5.54 -7.54 -4.98
C SER A 117 7.05 -7.64 -5.03
N ARG A 118 7.58 -8.84 -4.79
CA ARG A 118 9.00 -9.10 -4.74
C ARG A 118 9.40 -10.26 -5.64
N ARG A 119 10.48 -10.06 -6.38
CA ARG A 119 11.08 -11.08 -7.23
C ARG A 119 12.13 -11.87 -6.44
N TYR A 120 12.13 -13.18 -6.64
CA TYR A 120 13.10 -14.11 -6.05
C TYR A 120 13.84 -14.87 -7.16
N ALA A 121 14.89 -15.57 -6.79
CA ALA A 121 15.67 -16.42 -7.69
C ALA A 121 14.78 -17.36 -8.52
N GLY A 122 15.10 -17.54 -9.81
CA GLY A 122 14.31 -18.33 -10.76
C GLY A 122 13.07 -17.61 -11.27
N ASN A 123 13.05 -16.28 -11.25
CA ASN A 123 11.96 -15.42 -11.69
C ASN A 123 10.61 -15.68 -10.99
N ARG A 124 10.67 -16.21 -9.75
CA ARG A 124 9.48 -16.39 -8.92
C ARG A 124 9.07 -15.06 -8.34
N LEU A 125 7.78 -14.76 -8.44
CA LEU A 125 7.19 -13.55 -7.89
C LEU A 125 6.36 -13.90 -6.64
N HIS A 126 6.47 -13.09 -5.61
CA HIS A 126 5.58 -13.14 -4.45
C HIS A 126 4.92 -11.79 -4.29
N ALA A 127 3.59 -11.78 -4.33
CA ALA A 127 2.80 -10.57 -4.13
C ALA A 127 1.85 -10.76 -2.94
N ILE A 128 1.65 -9.68 -2.18
CA ILE A 128 0.81 -9.68 -0.97
C ILE A 128 0.22 -8.29 -0.75
N VAL A 129 -1.01 -8.26 -0.23
CA VAL A 129 -1.63 -7.06 0.34
C VAL A 129 -2.03 -7.35 1.77
N ALA A 130 -1.48 -6.61 2.72
CA ALA A 130 -1.79 -6.80 4.13
C ALA A 130 -1.46 -5.56 4.96
N PRO A 131 -2.11 -5.38 6.14
CA PRO A 131 -1.66 -4.45 7.15
C PRO A 131 -0.26 -4.85 7.67
N CYS A 132 0.67 -3.90 7.64
CA CYS A 132 2.05 -4.11 8.07
C CYS A 132 2.47 -3.06 9.09
N MET A 133 3.24 -3.47 10.10
CA MET A 133 3.91 -2.55 11.01
C MET A 133 5.22 -2.07 10.38
N LEU A 134 5.38 -0.74 10.29
CA LEU A 134 6.57 -0.11 9.75
C LEU A 134 7.34 0.62 10.85
N TYR A 135 8.66 0.46 10.84
CA TYR A 135 9.58 1.25 11.63
C TYR A 135 9.88 2.61 10.97
N PRO A 136 10.34 3.62 11.73
CA PRO A 136 10.60 4.97 11.21
C PRO A 136 11.59 5.05 10.04
N GLU A 137 12.47 4.06 9.92
CA GLU A 137 13.47 3.97 8.85
C GLU A 137 12.87 3.57 7.49
N HIS A 138 11.66 3.00 7.51
CA HIS A 138 11.01 2.56 6.28
C HIS A 138 10.53 3.76 5.45
N PRO A 139 10.81 3.82 4.13
CA PRO A 139 10.45 4.97 3.28
C PRO A 139 8.97 5.35 3.30
N LEU A 140 8.07 4.38 3.53
CA LEU A 140 6.62 4.58 3.56
C LEU A 140 6.07 4.94 4.95
N TYR A 141 6.90 4.98 5.99
CA TYR A 141 6.47 5.24 7.37
C TYR A 141 5.70 6.56 7.51
N ASN A 142 6.23 7.63 6.92
CA ASN A 142 5.68 9.00 7.03
C ASN A 142 4.61 9.33 5.97
N VAL A 143 4.17 8.35 5.18
CA VAL A 143 3.08 8.55 4.21
C VAL A 143 1.74 8.44 4.94
N ASN A 144 1.13 9.56 5.25
CA ASN A 144 -0.09 9.66 6.06
C ASN A 144 -1.27 10.21 5.27
N ASP A 145 -2.43 10.25 5.90
CA ASP A 145 -3.69 10.79 5.36
C ASP A 145 -4.07 10.14 4.02
N VAL A 146 -4.56 10.93 3.07
CA VAL A 146 -4.98 10.46 1.75
C VAL A 146 -3.82 10.23 0.77
N PHE A 147 -2.58 10.43 1.22
CA PHE A 147 -1.41 10.32 0.35
C PHE A 147 -1.10 8.87 -0.02
N ASN A 148 -0.58 8.70 -1.22
CA ASN A 148 -0.09 7.44 -1.76
C ASN A 148 1.41 7.53 -2.02
N ALA A 149 2.11 6.42 -1.90
CA ALA A 149 3.51 6.33 -2.27
C ALA A 149 3.85 4.92 -2.74
N ILE A 150 4.81 4.84 -3.65
CA ILE A 150 5.36 3.58 -4.15
C ILE A 150 6.87 3.63 -4.00
N PHE A 151 7.40 2.66 -3.30
CA PHE A 151 8.82 2.34 -3.21
C PHE A 151 9.15 1.27 -4.25
N VAL A 152 10.21 1.50 -5.00
CA VAL A 152 10.73 0.58 -6.03
C VAL A 152 12.19 0.34 -5.74
N HIS A 153 12.61 -0.92 -5.73
CA HIS A 153 14.01 -1.31 -5.65
C HIS A 153 14.42 -2.01 -6.93
N GLY A 154 15.44 -1.46 -7.59
CA GLY A 154 16.03 -2.01 -8.80
C GLY A 154 17.50 -2.34 -8.62
N ASN A 155 18.02 -3.23 -9.46
CA ASN A 155 19.40 -3.72 -9.34
C ASN A 155 20.46 -2.72 -9.79
N VAL A 156 20.10 -1.69 -10.54
CA VAL A 156 21.03 -0.66 -11.09
C VAL A 156 20.84 0.68 -10.39
N LEU A 157 19.61 1.19 -10.33
CA LEU A 157 19.31 2.50 -9.72
C LEU A 157 19.15 2.42 -8.19
N GLY A 158 18.91 1.21 -7.65
CA GLY A 158 18.63 1.05 -6.23
C GLY A 158 17.23 1.55 -5.85
N ASP A 159 17.16 2.32 -4.78
CA ASP A 159 15.89 2.75 -4.16
C ASP A 159 15.30 3.98 -4.84
N CYS A 160 14.05 3.90 -5.23
CA CYS A 160 13.27 5.00 -5.77
C CYS A 160 11.93 5.12 -5.03
N LEU A 161 11.56 6.32 -4.62
CA LEU A 161 10.29 6.61 -3.98
C LEU A 161 9.48 7.60 -4.83
N LEU A 162 8.28 7.19 -5.22
CA LEU A 162 7.29 8.06 -5.84
C LEU A 162 6.20 8.37 -4.80
N TYR A 163 5.98 9.66 -4.57
CA TYR A 163 5.03 10.15 -3.59
C TYR A 163 4.05 11.10 -4.26
N THR A 164 2.75 10.93 -4.01
CA THR A 164 1.71 11.82 -4.56
C THR A 164 0.64 12.11 -3.53
N SER A 165 0.05 13.31 -3.62
CA SER A 165 -1.25 13.59 -3.03
C SER A 165 -2.31 12.88 -3.86
N ASP A 166 -3.30 12.33 -3.21
CA ASP A 166 -4.50 11.74 -3.78
C ASP A 166 -4.31 10.90 -5.08
N ALA A 167 -5.01 9.78 -5.12
CA ALA A 167 -5.05 8.87 -6.27
C ALA A 167 -6.31 9.09 -7.15
N ALA A 168 -7.04 10.20 -6.92
CA ALA A 168 -8.25 10.52 -7.68
C ALA A 168 -7.94 10.88 -9.13
#